data_19aa19548967057c9a568498516d6b7e
#
_entry.id   19aa19548967057c9a568498516d6b7e
#
_cell.length_a   1.000
_cell.length_b   1.000
_cell.length_c   1.000
_cell.angle_alpha   90.00
_cell.angle_beta   90.00
_cell.angle_gamma   90.00
#
_symmetry.space_group_name_H-M   'P 1'
#
loop_
_entity.id
_entity.type
_entity.pdbx_description
1 polymer ?
#
loop_
_entity_poly.entity_id
_entity_poly.type
_entity_poly.pdbx_seq_one_letter_code
_entity_poly.pdbx_strand_id
1 'polypeptide(L)'
;ELVRVGLVKFAGDKTDKIGDDMYRSGGYTYNYSQIVSNLTADMNGLKNKVSKLKAAGATRADNGFNRAVKVMGSASARTDAKKVVIFFADGSPTSSSGFEGKVANKAVEAAKELKDGGATVYSIGIFASANPSSLSSNENQFMHAVSSNFPKATKYNQRGEGNIEAGYYKSATNASELNTIFDEIEKSETTTS
;
A
#
# COMPACT_ATOMS: atom_id res chain seq x y z
N GLU A 1 19.25 -14.68 -8.52
CA GLU A 1 18.17 -13.71 -8.70
C GLU A 1 17.71 -13.18 -7.34
N LEU A 2 17.78 -11.89 -7.19
CA LEU A 2 17.75 -11.30 -5.87
C LEU A 2 16.39 -10.69 -5.51
N VAL A 3 15.72 -9.98 -6.41
CA VAL A 3 14.49 -9.24 -6.12
C VAL A 3 13.39 -9.58 -7.10
N ARG A 4 12.17 -9.78 -6.58
CA ARG A 4 10.94 -9.80 -7.37
C ARG A 4 9.99 -8.74 -6.87
N VAL A 5 9.38 -8.01 -7.78
CA VAL A 5 8.45 -6.94 -7.48
C VAL A 5 7.10 -7.23 -8.12
N GLY A 6 6.03 -7.06 -7.35
CA GLY A 6 4.65 -7.05 -7.84
C GLY A 6 4.11 -5.63 -7.86
N LEU A 7 3.09 -5.40 -8.65
CA LEU A 7 2.42 -4.10 -8.76
C LEU A 7 0.92 -4.27 -8.59
N VAL A 8 0.36 -3.53 -7.65
CA VAL A 8 -1.08 -3.44 -7.39
C VAL A 8 -1.50 -1.99 -7.54
N LYS A 9 -2.60 -1.74 -8.25
CA LYS A 9 -3.30 -0.46 -8.24
C LYS A 9 -4.62 -0.59 -7.50
N PHE A 10 -5.08 0.48 -6.91
CA PHE A 10 -6.39 0.53 -6.26
C PHE A 10 -7.04 1.89 -6.46
N ALA A 11 -8.34 1.88 -6.70
CA ALA A 11 -9.17 3.07 -6.81
C ALA A 11 -10.64 2.74 -6.54
N GLY A 12 -11.36 2.14 -7.48
CA GLY A 12 -12.78 1.86 -7.37
C GLY A 12 -13.12 0.50 -6.75
N ASP A 13 -14.42 0.23 -6.67
CA ASP A 13 -15.00 -0.96 -6.06
C ASP A 13 -14.75 -2.24 -6.85
N LYS A 14 -14.70 -2.13 -8.18
CA LYS A 14 -14.54 -3.29 -9.03
C LYS A 14 -13.12 -3.82 -8.97
N THR A 15 -13.02 -5.12 -8.86
CA THR A 15 -11.77 -5.86 -8.85
C THR A 15 -11.80 -6.91 -9.95
N ASP A 16 -10.67 -7.08 -10.63
CA ASP A 16 -10.47 -8.14 -11.59
C ASP A 16 -9.14 -8.85 -11.29
N LYS A 17 -8.79 -9.88 -12.03
CA LYS A 17 -7.62 -10.71 -11.72
C LYS A 17 -6.32 -9.94 -11.91
N ILE A 18 -6.02 -9.56 -13.13
CA ILE A 18 -4.79 -8.84 -13.54
C ILE A 18 -5.17 -7.90 -14.68
N GLY A 19 -4.65 -6.67 -14.66
CA GLY A 19 -4.88 -5.76 -15.78
C GLY A 19 -4.66 -4.29 -15.45
N ASP A 20 -5.03 -3.46 -16.39
CA ASP A 20 -4.97 -2.00 -16.32
C ASP A 20 -6.31 -1.33 -16.69
N ASP A 21 -7.41 -2.06 -16.56
CA ASP A 21 -8.73 -1.65 -17.00
C ASP A 21 -9.29 -0.49 -16.17
N MET A 22 -10.23 0.21 -16.81
CA MET A 22 -11.09 1.20 -16.19
C MET A 22 -12.56 0.87 -16.45
N TYR A 23 -13.45 1.41 -15.62
CA TYR A 23 -14.90 1.29 -15.79
C TYR A 23 -15.60 2.60 -15.50
N ARG A 24 -16.85 2.71 -15.92
CA ARG A 24 -17.73 3.86 -15.64
C ARG A 24 -18.84 3.46 -14.69
N SER A 25 -19.13 4.33 -13.73
CA SER A 25 -20.24 4.18 -12.80
C SER A 25 -20.71 5.56 -12.34
N GLY A 26 -22.05 5.79 -12.35
CA GLY A 26 -22.61 7.07 -11.91
C GLY A 26 -22.09 8.30 -12.64
N GLY A 27 -21.70 8.17 -13.92
CA GLY A 27 -21.12 9.25 -14.71
C GLY A 27 -19.62 9.48 -14.54
N TYR A 28 -18.99 8.81 -13.61
CA TYR A 28 -17.55 8.91 -13.33
C TYR A 28 -16.77 7.72 -13.86
N THR A 29 -15.47 7.94 -14.13
CA THR A 29 -14.53 6.90 -14.54
C THR A 29 -13.68 6.49 -13.35
N TYR A 30 -13.49 5.17 -13.18
CA TYR A 30 -12.71 4.58 -12.12
C TYR A 30 -11.69 3.60 -12.68
N ASN A 31 -10.50 3.57 -12.09
CA ASN A 31 -9.65 2.39 -12.22
C ASN A 31 -10.27 1.23 -11.44
N TYR A 32 -10.07 0.01 -11.95
CA TYR A 32 -10.23 -1.18 -11.13
C TYR A 32 -9.18 -1.21 -10.01
N SER A 33 -9.48 -1.87 -8.92
CA SER A 33 -8.47 -2.27 -7.94
C SER A 33 -7.93 -3.63 -8.35
N GLN A 34 -6.76 -3.67 -8.97
CA GLN A 34 -6.25 -4.85 -9.68
C GLN A 34 -4.80 -5.15 -9.35
N ILE A 35 -4.45 -6.44 -9.46
CA ILE A 35 -3.06 -6.85 -9.65
C ILE A 35 -2.67 -6.46 -11.08
N VAL A 36 -1.76 -5.49 -11.21
CA VAL A 36 -1.20 -5.08 -12.51
C VAL A 36 -0.09 -6.04 -12.93
N SER A 37 0.69 -6.52 -11.97
CA SER A 37 1.70 -7.55 -12.18
C SER A 37 1.88 -8.40 -10.93
N ASN A 38 1.92 -9.71 -11.08
CA ASN A 38 2.44 -10.60 -10.05
C ASN A 38 3.95 -10.36 -9.85
N LEU A 39 4.52 -10.98 -8.82
CA LEU A 39 5.95 -10.89 -8.54
C LEU A 39 6.79 -11.33 -9.73
N THR A 40 7.68 -10.47 -10.19
CA THR A 40 8.54 -10.69 -11.35
C THR A 40 9.91 -10.04 -11.16
N ALA A 41 10.91 -10.58 -11.81
CA ALA A 41 12.25 -9.98 -11.93
C ALA A 41 12.36 -9.04 -13.14
N ASP A 42 11.36 -8.97 -14.01
CA ASP A 42 11.37 -8.08 -15.19
C ASP A 42 11.07 -6.63 -14.79
N MET A 43 12.10 -5.93 -14.35
CA MET A 43 11.98 -4.52 -13.91
C MET A 43 11.64 -3.58 -15.08
N ASN A 44 12.04 -3.90 -16.30
CA ASN A 44 11.70 -3.08 -17.47
C ASN A 44 10.22 -3.22 -17.82
N GLY A 45 9.68 -4.43 -17.78
CA GLY A 45 8.25 -4.68 -17.92
C GLY A 45 7.43 -3.96 -16.86
N LEU A 46 7.88 -3.97 -15.60
CA LEU A 46 7.23 -3.24 -14.52
C LEU A 46 7.25 -1.73 -14.73
N LYS A 47 8.38 -1.15 -15.11
CA LYS A 47 8.49 0.30 -15.43
C LYS A 47 7.49 0.69 -16.53
N ASN A 48 7.38 -0.11 -17.58
CA ASN A 48 6.40 0.10 -18.64
C ASN A 48 4.95 0.04 -18.15
N LYS A 49 4.64 -0.84 -17.21
CA LYS A 49 3.31 -0.92 -16.59
C LYS A 49 3.03 0.29 -15.70
N VAL A 50 3.98 0.71 -14.88
CA VAL A 50 3.87 1.91 -14.04
C VAL A 50 3.62 3.17 -14.89
N SER A 51 4.36 3.33 -16.00
CA SER A 51 4.23 4.50 -16.87
C SER A 51 2.86 4.62 -17.56
N LYS A 52 2.11 3.54 -17.63
CA LYS A 52 0.75 3.51 -18.21
C LYS A 52 -0.35 3.76 -17.19
N LEU A 53 -0.04 3.78 -15.89
CA LEU A 53 -1.03 4.04 -14.86
C LEU A 53 -1.60 5.44 -14.98
N LYS A 54 -2.91 5.57 -14.80
CA LYS A 54 -3.63 6.84 -14.82
C LYS A 54 -4.47 6.95 -13.56
N ALA A 55 -4.47 8.12 -12.94
CA ALA A 55 -5.32 8.37 -11.78
C ALA A 55 -6.79 8.49 -12.21
N ALA A 56 -7.67 7.73 -11.58
CA ALA A 56 -9.12 7.85 -11.80
C ALA A 56 -9.91 7.14 -10.70
N GLY A 57 -10.83 7.85 -10.06
CA GLY A 57 -11.83 7.30 -9.16
C GLY A 57 -11.52 7.48 -7.68
N ALA A 58 -11.96 6.53 -6.87
CA ALA A 58 -11.89 6.55 -5.42
C ALA A 58 -10.55 6.02 -4.86
N THR A 59 -10.52 5.74 -3.55
CA THR A 59 -9.33 5.25 -2.85
C THR A 59 -9.69 4.01 -2.01
N ARG A 60 -10.07 2.93 -2.70
CA ARG A 60 -10.39 1.64 -2.08
C ARG A 60 -9.10 0.92 -1.65
N ALA A 61 -8.46 1.46 -0.62
CA ALA A 61 -7.23 0.92 -0.05
C ALA A 61 -7.41 -0.53 0.44
N ASP A 62 -8.60 -0.89 0.92
CA ASP A 62 -8.96 -2.25 1.32
C ASP A 62 -8.82 -3.25 0.15
N ASN A 63 -9.29 -2.88 -1.03
CA ASN A 63 -9.11 -3.68 -2.23
C ASN A 63 -7.63 -3.79 -2.64
N GLY A 64 -6.88 -2.69 -2.48
CA GLY A 64 -5.43 -2.68 -2.73
C GLY A 64 -4.69 -3.68 -1.83
N PHE A 65 -4.91 -3.62 -0.52
CA PHE A 65 -4.28 -4.55 0.42
C PHE A 65 -4.73 -5.99 0.21
N ASN A 66 -6.00 -6.25 -0.10
CA ASN A 66 -6.46 -7.59 -0.45
C ASN A 66 -5.76 -8.16 -1.70
N ARG A 67 -5.50 -7.31 -2.71
CA ARG A 67 -4.70 -7.71 -3.88
C ARG A 67 -3.24 -8.00 -3.51
N ALA A 68 -2.64 -7.20 -2.61
CA ALA A 68 -1.29 -7.45 -2.10
C ALA A 68 -1.19 -8.79 -1.36
N VAL A 69 -2.18 -9.15 -0.56
CA VAL A 69 -2.26 -10.48 0.09
C VAL A 69 -2.21 -11.58 -0.96
N LYS A 70 -2.97 -11.46 -2.05
CA LYS A 70 -2.97 -12.45 -3.15
C LYS A 70 -1.62 -12.54 -3.86
N VAL A 71 -0.97 -11.40 -4.12
CA VAL A 71 0.37 -11.38 -4.73
C VAL A 71 1.39 -12.10 -3.85
N MET A 72 1.39 -11.82 -2.54
CA MET A 72 2.33 -12.42 -1.59
C MET A 72 2.06 -13.91 -1.33
N GLY A 73 0.84 -14.38 -1.55
CA GLY A 73 0.46 -15.79 -1.49
C GLY A 73 0.52 -16.53 -2.82
N SER A 74 0.93 -15.87 -3.91
CA SER A 74 0.94 -16.47 -5.25
C SER A 74 2.09 -17.44 -5.47
N ALA A 75 2.00 -18.27 -6.51
CA ALA A 75 3.05 -19.21 -6.88
C ALA A 75 4.38 -18.56 -7.28
N SER A 76 4.37 -17.27 -7.63
CA SER A 76 5.58 -16.49 -7.92
C SER A 76 6.29 -15.97 -6.67
N ALA A 77 5.66 -16.05 -5.50
CA ALA A 77 6.28 -15.73 -4.23
C ALA A 77 7.22 -16.85 -3.77
N ARG A 78 8.37 -16.44 -3.25
CA ARG A 78 9.35 -17.39 -2.66
C ARG A 78 9.13 -17.44 -1.16
N THR A 79 9.15 -18.66 -0.60
CA THR A 79 8.91 -18.87 0.85
C THR A 79 10.08 -18.41 1.71
N ASP A 80 11.28 -18.41 1.15
CA ASP A 80 12.55 -18.02 1.78
C ASP A 80 12.92 -16.54 1.59
N ALA A 81 12.14 -15.81 0.80
CA ALA A 81 12.41 -14.41 0.53
C ALA A 81 11.82 -13.51 1.63
N LYS A 82 12.56 -12.47 1.99
CA LYS A 82 12.05 -11.37 2.79
C LYS A 82 10.91 -10.67 2.06
N LYS A 83 9.79 -10.48 2.74
CA LYS A 83 8.57 -9.89 2.16
C LYS A 83 8.45 -8.43 2.58
N VAL A 84 8.36 -7.55 1.61
CA VAL A 84 8.17 -6.10 1.84
C VAL A 84 6.99 -5.61 1.02
N VAL A 85 6.11 -4.86 1.65
CA VAL A 85 4.98 -4.18 1.00
C VAL A 85 5.14 -2.69 1.18
N ILE A 86 5.03 -1.93 0.10
CA ILE A 86 5.08 -0.47 0.12
C ILE A 86 3.73 0.05 -0.38
N PHE A 87 3.03 0.74 0.50
CA PHE A 87 1.72 1.33 0.26
C PHE A 87 1.83 2.83 0.10
N PHE A 88 1.32 3.37 -0.99
CA PHE A 88 1.26 4.81 -1.25
C PHE A 88 -0.18 5.32 -1.12
N ALA A 89 -0.36 6.48 -0.47
CA ALA A 89 -1.65 7.15 -0.42
C ALA A 89 -1.48 8.67 -0.57
N ASP A 90 -2.32 9.24 -1.41
CA ASP A 90 -2.44 10.69 -1.63
C ASP A 90 -3.69 11.30 -0.98
N GLY A 91 -4.46 10.49 -0.26
CA GLY A 91 -5.68 10.93 0.40
C GLY A 91 -6.32 9.91 1.32
N SER A 92 -7.57 10.16 1.65
CA SER A 92 -8.36 9.35 2.57
C SER A 92 -8.84 8.06 1.92
N PRO A 93 -8.79 6.91 2.64
CA PRO A 93 -9.45 5.69 2.16
C PRO A 93 -10.95 5.93 2.04
N THR A 94 -11.49 5.67 0.84
CA THR A 94 -12.87 5.98 0.51
C THR A 94 -13.40 5.16 -0.66
N SER A 95 -14.70 4.92 -0.68
CA SER A 95 -15.43 4.40 -1.84
C SER A 95 -15.96 5.51 -2.77
N SER A 96 -16.06 6.74 -2.26
CA SER A 96 -16.58 7.88 -3.01
C SER A 96 -15.86 9.18 -2.69
N SER A 97 -15.98 9.69 -1.47
CA SER A 97 -15.34 10.94 -1.03
C SER A 97 -15.20 10.97 0.50
N GLY A 98 -14.20 11.69 0.98
CA GLY A 98 -13.92 11.83 2.41
C GLY A 98 -13.39 10.53 3.04
N PHE A 99 -13.05 10.59 4.32
CA PHE A 99 -12.53 9.45 5.05
C PHE A 99 -13.65 8.47 5.44
N GLU A 100 -13.56 7.23 4.99
CA GLU A 100 -14.48 6.16 5.34
C GLU A 100 -13.83 5.15 6.29
N GLY A 101 -14.17 5.20 7.58
CA GLY A 101 -13.64 4.29 8.60
C GLY A 101 -13.85 2.80 8.27
N LYS A 102 -14.92 2.46 7.57
CA LYS A 102 -15.20 1.08 7.15
C LYS A 102 -14.20 0.59 6.10
N VAL A 103 -13.85 1.41 5.12
CA VAL A 103 -12.82 1.11 4.13
C VAL A 103 -11.45 1.04 4.80
N ALA A 104 -11.15 2.01 5.66
CA ALA A 104 -9.91 2.04 6.43
C ALA A 104 -9.72 0.78 7.28
N ASN A 105 -10.71 0.36 8.03
CA ASN A 105 -10.63 -0.82 8.88
C ASN A 105 -10.41 -2.12 8.08
N LYS A 106 -11.09 -2.29 6.96
CA LYS A 106 -10.86 -3.44 6.08
C LYS A 106 -9.44 -3.45 5.51
N ALA A 107 -8.91 -2.28 5.18
CA ALA A 107 -7.52 -2.16 4.73
C ALA A 107 -6.53 -2.53 5.85
N VAL A 108 -6.78 -2.09 7.08
CA VAL A 108 -5.94 -2.45 8.24
C VAL A 108 -5.99 -3.95 8.52
N GLU A 109 -7.16 -4.59 8.42
CA GLU A 109 -7.30 -6.05 8.57
C GLU A 109 -6.47 -6.81 7.53
N ALA A 110 -6.54 -6.41 6.25
CA ALA A 110 -5.74 -7.03 5.20
C ALA A 110 -4.23 -6.77 5.37
N ALA A 111 -3.85 -5.56 5.79
CA ALA A 111 -2.46 -5.25 6.12
C ALA A 111 -1.95 -6.08 7.31
N LYS A 112 -2.81 -6.34 8.30
CA LYS A 112 -2.48 -7.24 9.41
C LYS A 112 -2.20 -8.66 8.92
N GLU A 113 -2.99 -9.16 7.98
CA GLU A 113 -2.75 -10.48 7.38
C GLU A 113 -1.36 -10.55 6.73
N LEU A 114 -0.94 -9.50 6.01
CA LEU A 114 0.42 -9.42 5.46
C LEU A 114 1.49 -9.42 6.55
N LYS A 115 1.31 -8.65 7.61
CA LYS A 115 2.24 -8.58 8.76
C LYS A 115 2.33 -9.90 9.50
N ASP A 116 1.21 -10.57 9.74
CA ASP A 116 1.14 -11.89 10.35
C ASP A 116 1.83 -12.96 9.48
N GLY A 117 1.81 -12.79 8.16
CA GLY A 117 2.54 -13.61 7.19
C GLY A 117 4.02 -13.28 7.06
N GLY A 118 4.56 -12.42 7.92
CA GLY A 118 5.98 -12.06 7.98
C GLY A 118 6.39 -10.92 7.05
N ALA A 119 5.45 -10.20 6.45
CA ALA A 119 5.78 -9.04 5.63
C ALA A 119 6.04 -7.79 6.50
N THR A 120 7.06 -7.02 6.12
CA THR A 120 7.21 -5.64 6.57
C THR A 120 6.36 -4.74 5.69
N VAL A 121 5.47 -3.94 6.28
CA VAL A 121 4.59 -3.02 5.56
C VAL A 121 5.03 -1.58 5.83
N TYR A 122 5.46 -0.90 4.79
CA TYR A 122 5.70 0.54 4.79
C TYR A 122 4.49 1.27 4.22
N SER A 123 4.13 2.39 4.82
CA SER A 123 3.17 3.32 4.26
C SER A 123 3.86 4.65 3.94
N ILE A 124 3.53 5.23 2.80
CA ILE A 124 4.08 6.52 2.35
C ILE A 124 2.92 7.44 2.04
N GLY A 125 2.77 8.49 2.86
CA GLY A 125 1.77 9.53 2.67
C GLY A 125 2.31 10.63 1.75
N ILE A 126 1.61 10.89 0.66
CA ILE A 126 1.93 11.95 -0.31
C ILE A 126 0.84 13.03 -0.35
N PHE A 127 0.13 13.23 0.75
CA PHE A 127 -0.88 14.26 0.96
C PHE A 127 -0.39 15.37 1.89
N ALA A 128 -0.94 16.57 1.76
CA ALA A 128 -0.42 17.78 2.42
C ALA A 128 -0.35 17.71 3.95
N SER A 129 -1.27 16.95 4.59
CA SER A 129 -1.30 16.76 6.05
C SER A 129 -0.59 15.51 6.53
N ALA A 130 0.12 14.79 5.65
CA ALA A 130 0.87 13.60 6.03
C ALA A 130 1.96 13.93 7.04
N ASN A 131 1.87 13.35 8.23
CA ASN A 131 2.79 13.59 9.33
C ASN A 131 3.03 12.31 10.14
N PRO A 132 4.16 11.63 9.91
CA PRO A 132 4.52 10.41 10.64
C PRO A 132 4.69 10.59 12.15
N SER A 133 4.85 11.80 12.63
CA SER A 133 4.97 12.11 14.07
C SER A 133 3.62 12.38 14.74
N SER A 134 2.51 12.25 14.03
CA SER A 134 1.18 12.61 14.52
C SER A 134 0.18 11.47 14.41
N LEU A 135 -0.76 11.46 15.36
CA LEU A 135 -1.98 10.64 15.37
C LEU A 135 -3.24 11.52 15.41
N SER A 136 -3.11 12.82 15.14
CA SER A 136 -4.20 13.79 15.32
C SER A 136 -5.28 13.71 14.23
N SER A 137 -4.98 13.16 13.05
CA SER A 137 -5.96 12.97 11.97
C SER A 137 -6.25 11.51 11.71
N ASN A 138 -7.44 11.22 11.15
CA ASN A 138 -7.82 9.87 10.76
C ASN A 138 -6.87 9.30 9.71
N GLU A 139 -6.41 10.13 8.77
CA GLU A 139 -5.48 9.76 7.72
C GLU A 139 -4.13 9.32 8.31
N ASN A 140 -3.56 10.09 9.23
CA ASN A 140 -2.30 9.73 9.88
C ASN A 140 -2.44 8.50 10.76
N GLN A 141 -3.55 8.36 11.49
CA GLN A 141 -3.86 7.14 12.24
C GLN A 141 -3.91 5.91 11.31
N PHE A 142 -4.60 6.04 10.18
CA PHE A 142 -4.71 4.99 9.18
C PHE A 142 -3.35 4.58 8.60
N MET A 143 -2.51 5.55 8.24
CA MET A 143 -1.18 5.28 7.69
C MET A 143 -0.28 4.53 8.69
N HIS A 144 -0.36 4.86 9.98
CA HIS A 144 0.31 4.09 11.03
C HIS A 144 -0.27 2.69 11.16
N ALA A 145 -1.59 2.55 11.18
CA ALA A 145 -2.25 1.28 11.43
C ALA A 145 -2.03 0.24 10.33
N VAL A 146 -1.94 0.65 9.07
CA VAL A 146 -1.61 -0.27 7.96
C VAL A 146 -0.13 -0.64 7.96
N SER A 147 0.76 0.22 8.44
CA SER A 147 2.19 -0.03 8.48
C SER A 147 2.62 -0.97 9.60
N SER A 148 3.87 -1.39 9.56
CA SER A 148 4.47 -2.18 10.63
C SER A 148 4.75 -1.38 11.91
N ASN A 149 4.42 -0.08 11.95
CA ASN A 149 4.39 0.69 13.19
C ASN A 149 3.38 0.11 14.20
N PHE A 150 2.24 -0.39 13.71
CA PHE A 150 1.19 -1.00 14.54
C PHE A 150 0.92 -2.44 14.08
N PRO A 151 1.79 -3.39 14.44
CA PRO A 151 1.78 -4.73 13.86
C PRO A 151 0.51 -5.53 14.13
N LYS A 152 -0.22 -5.22 15.21
CA LYS A 152 -1.42 -5.94 15.63
C LYS A 152 -2.72 -5.17 15.45
N ALA A 153 -2.67 -3.97 14.87
CA ALA A 153 -3.87 -3.16 14.65
C ALA A 153 -4.88 -3.86 13.73
N THR A 154 -6.15 -3.81 14.08
CA THR A 154 -7.30 -4.30 13.29
C THR A 154 -8.23 -3.17 12.87
N LYS A 155 -8.02 -1.96 13.40
CA LYS A 155 -8.77 -0.74 13.07
C LYS A 155 -7.81 0.43 12.89
N TYR A 156 -8.21 1.39 12.06
CA TYR A 156 -7.37 2.56 11.75
C TYR A 156 -7.03 3.40 13.00
N ASN A 157 -7.88 3.42 14.00
CA ASN A 157 -7.71 4.19 15.23
C ASN A 157 -7.20 3.37 16.42
N GLN A 158 -6.64 2.20 16.17
CA GLN A 158 -6.00 1.35 17.18
C GLN A 158 -4.48 1.45 17.13
N ARG A 159 -3.86 1.72 18.26
CA ARG A 159 -2.39 1.68 18.40
C ARG A 159 -1.88 0.28 18.71
N GLY A 160 -2.63 -0.48 19.51
CA GLY A 160 -2.16 -1.78 20.00
C GLY A 160 -0.82 -1.64 20.73
N GLU A 161 0.12 -2.53 20.46
CA GLU A 161 1.49 -2.52 20.98
C GLU A 161 2.45 -1.71 20.08
N GLY A 162 1.92 -0.84 19.21
CA GLY A 162 2.68 -0.15 18.19
C GLY A 162 3.43 1.08 18.70
N ASN A 163 4.39 1.51 17.87
CA ASN A 163 5.19 2.71 18.09
C ASN A 163 5.23 3.55 16.81
N ILE A 164 4.79 4.81 16.89
CA ILE A 164 4.82 5.74 15.75
C ILE A 164 6.25 6.07 15.28
N GLU A 165 7.24 5.90 16.14
CA GLU A 165 8.65 6.18 15.85
C GLU A 165 9.39 4.97 15.24
N ALA A 166 8.71 3.85 15.02
CA ALA A 166 9.33 2.66 14.43
C ALA A 166 9.80 2.85 12.97
N GLY A 167 9.32 3.91 12.30
CA GLY A 167 9.85 4.33 11.02
C GLY A 167 9.22 3.68 9.78
N TYR A 168 8.11 3.00 9.93
CA TYR A 168 7.42 2.35 8.80
C TYR A 168 6.33 3.21 8.13
N TYR A 169 5.92 4.31 8.75
CA TYR A 169 5.15 5.36 8.08
C TYR A 169 6.06 6.53 7.75
N LYS A 170 6.09 6.91 6.50
CA LYS A 170 6.92 8.00 5.95
C LYS A 170 6.05 8.96 5.14
N SER A 171 6.51 10.19 4.96
CA SER A 171 5.82 11.18 4.13
C SER A 171 6.77 11.78 3.11
N ALA A 172 6.25 12.10 1.92
CA ALA A 172 6.99 12.76 0.86
C ALA A 172 6.14 13.84 0.22
N THR A 173 6.74 14.95 -0.17
CA THR A 173 6.09 16.07 -0.86
C THR A 173 6.50 16.19 -2.33
N ASN A 174 7.55 15.49 -2.73
CA ASN A 174 8.09 15.50 -4.09
C ASN A 174 8.84 14.21 -4.43
N ALA A 175 9.22 14.07 -5.70
CA ALA A 175 9.91 12.88 -6.21
C ALA A 175 11.30 12.68 -5.58
N SER A 176 12.00 13.75 -5.23
CA SER A 176 13.32 13.66 -4.59
C SER A 176 13.22 13.05 -3.19
N GLU A 177 12.26 13.49 -2.38
CA GLU A 177 12.00 12.91 -1.06
C GLU A 177 11.56 11.45 -1.17
N LEU A 178 10.75 11.12 -2.17
CA LEU A 178 10.32 9.76 -2.43
C LEU A 178 11.51 8.84 -2.77
N ASN A 179 12.45 9.28 -3.59
CA ASN A 179 13.67 8.53 -3.90
C ASN A 179 14.51 8.29 -2.63
N THR A 180 14.65 9.30 -1.77
CA THR A 180 15.34 9.16 -0.49
C THR A 180 14.68 8.10 0.40
N ILE A 181 13.35 8.07 0.44
CA ILE A 181 12.59 7.07 1.20
C ILE A 181 12.84 5.66 0.65
N PHE A 182 12.86 5.47 -0.66
CA PHE A 182 13.19 4.18 -1.25
C PHE A 182 14.60 3.71 -0.90
N ASP A 183 15.59 4.61 -0.94
CA ASP A 183 16.97 4.30 -0.54
C ASP A 183 17.05 3.90 0.94
N GLU A 184 16.30 4.58 1.81
CA GLU A 184 16.21 4.22 3.24
C GLU A 184 15.59 2.84 3.45
N ILE A 185 14.50 2.54 2.75
CA ILE A 185 13.84 1.23 2.83
C ILE A 185 14.81 0.14 2.34
N GLU A 186 15.47 0.33 1.22
CA GLU A 186 16.45 -0.62 0.68
C GLU A 186 17.55 -0.91 1.70
N LYS A 187 18.15 0.12 2.27
CA LYS A 187 19.19 -0.03 3.32
C LYS A 187 18.68 -0.78 4.53
N SER A 188 17.50 -0.41 5.03
CA SER A 188 16.86 -1.04 6.19
C SER A 188 16.63 -2.54 5.97
N GLU A 189 16.18 -2.90 4.77
CA GLU A 189 15.82 -4.28 4.45
C GLU A 189 17.02 -5.15 4.06
N THR A 190 18.13 -4.57 3.63
CA THR A 190 19.37 -5.29 3.28
C THR A 190 20.33 -5.46 4.46
N THR A 191 20.28 -4.59 5.47
CA THR A 191 21.20 -4.61 6.62
C THR A 191 20.81 -5.62 7.70
N THR A 192 19.61 -6.20 7.65
CA THR A 192 19.07 -7.15 8.62
C THR A 192 19.28 -8.63 8.22
N SER A 193 20.26 -8.91 7.39
CA SER A 193 20.62 -10.29 6.94
C SER A 193 21.74 -10.86 7.80
#